data_17cf373a83461891f9fce6c67d122ab1
#
_entry.id   17cf373a83461891f9fce6c67d122ab1
#
_cell.length_a   1.000
_cell.length_b   1.000
_cell.length_c   1.000
_cell.angle_alpha   90.00
_cell.angle_beta   90.00
_cell.angle_gamma   90.00
#
_symmetry.space_group_name_H-M   'P 1'
#
loop_
_entity.id
_entity.type
_entity.pdbx_description
1 polymer ?
#
loop_
_entity_poly.entity_id
_entity_poly.type
_entity_poly.pdbx_seq_one_letter_code
_entity_poly.pdbx_strand_id
1 'polypeptide(L)'
;TKSFTMIGSAVIVLTLIPVLMTMLMRGNFKPENKNPITRIFIKIYEPLIHWVLKHRKITIAINVIALLITVPMVLNTGSEFMPPLDEGSILYMPVTLPGASITEVNRILQEQDKIIKTVPEVHHVLGKTGRAETATDNAPLSMIETIIVLKPKDEWRPGVTKQDIVAGLDHKLQIPGVTNGWTQPILNRINML
;
A
#
# COMPACT_ATOMS: atom_id res chain seq x y z
N THR A 1 -4.63 -0.94 -19.55
CA THR A 1 -5.11 0.48 -19.68
C THR A 1 -3.99 1.49 -19.45
N LYS A 2 -3.18 1.43 -18.37
CA LYS A 2 -2.11 2.41 -18.08
C LYS A 2 -1.10 2.56 -19.23
N SER A 3 -0.65 1.45 -19.84
CA SER A 3 0.32 1.48 -20.95
C SER A 3 -0.25 2.20 -22.20
N PHE A 4 -1.50 1.98 -22.54
CA PHE A 4 -2.15 2.68 -23.66
C PHE A 4 -2.29 4.18 -23.40
N THR A 5 -2.61 4.56 -22.16
CA THR A 5 -2.69 5.97 -21.77
C THR A 5 -1.31 6.64 -21.87
N MET A 6 -0.25 5.98 -21.44
CA MET A 6 1.12 6.51 -21.53
C MET A 6 1.57 6.66 -23.00
N ILE A 7 1.32 5.67 -23.84
CA ILE A 7 1.65 5.74 -25.27
C ILE A 7 0.84 6.86 -25.94
N GLY A 8 -0.47 6.91 -25.69
CA GLY A 8 -1.34 7.95 -26.23
C GLY A 8 -0.90 9.35 -25.80
N SER A 9 -0.58 9.55 -24.53
CA SER A 9 -0.09 10.85 -24.05
C SER A 9 1.24 11.25 -24.69
N ALA A 10 2.18 10.31 -24.85
CA ALA A 10 3.45 10.56 -25.52
C ALA A 10 3.26 11.00 -26.98
N VAL A 11 2.38 10.31 -27.72
CA VAL A 11 2.06 10.68 -29.11
C VAL A 11 1.43 12.09 -29.18
N ILE A 12 0.48 12.39 -28.29
CA ILE A 12 -0.17 13.71 -28.25
C ILE A 12 0.86 14.81 -27.91
N VAL A 13 1.72 14.57 -26.91
CA VAL A 13 2.75 15.55 -26.52
C VAL A 13 3.70 15.81 -27.68
N LEU A 14 4.18 14.78 -28.37
CA LEU A 14 5.15 14.94 -29.47
C LEU A 14 4.54 15.54 -30.71
N THR A 15 3.24 15.38 -30.96
CA THR A 15 2.58 15.87 -32.20
C THR A 15 1.81 17.15 -31.97
N LEU A 16 0.95 17.20 -30.97
CA LEU A 16 0.03 18.31 -30.73
C LEU A 16 0.73 19.54 -30.13
N ILE A 17 1.66 19.36 -29.22
CA ILE A 17 2.34 20.49 -28.57
C ILE A 17 3.13 21.33 -29.55
N PRO A 18 4.00 20.78 -30.44
CA PRO A 18 4.70 21.59 -31.44
C PRO A 18 3.75 22.35 -32.36
N VAL A 19 2.65 21.70 -32.80
CA VAL A 19 1.63 22.36 -33.65
C VAL A 19 0.94 23.51 -32.91
N LEU A 20 0.52 23.30 -31.68
CA LEU A 20 -0.07 24.36 -30.86
C LEU A 20 0.92 25.49 -30.58
N MET A 21 2.20 25.17 -30.35
CA MET A 21 3.22 26.21 -30.21
C MET A 21 3.33 27.10 -31.43
N THR A 22 3.35 26.55 -32.65
CA THR A 22 3.41 27.35 -33.88
C THR A 22 2.16 28.20 -34.11
N MET A 23 1.00 27.73 -33.64
CA MET A 23 -0.27 28.46 -33.78
C MET A 23 -0.49 29.53 -32.73
N LEU A 24 -0.14 29.22 -31.46
CA LEU A 24 -0.44 30.09 -30.33
C LEU A 24 0.69 31.06 -30.00
N MET A 25 1.95 30.67 -30.25
CA MET A 25 3.09 31.53 -30.00
C MET A 25 3.30 32.54 -31.13
N ARG A 26 2.65 33.68 -31.03
CA ARG A 26 2.83 34.83 -31.95
C ARG A 26 3.57 35.93 -31.23
N GLY A 27 4.66 36.44 -31.81
CA GLY A 27 5.40 37.59 -31.28
C GLY A 27 6.90 37.50 -31.49
N ASN A 28 7.60 38.57 -31.13
CA ASN A 28 9.06 38.67 -31.19
C ASN A 28 9.63 37.97 -29.92
N PHE A 29 10.10 36.75 -30.03
CA PHE A 29 10.75 36.06 -28.95
C PHE A 29 12.15 36.64 -28.74
N LYS A 30 12.44 37.00 -27.48
CA LYS A 30 13.80 37.36 -27.09
C LYS A 30 14.70 36.13 -27.30
N PRO A 31 15.86 36.28 -27.96
CA PRO A 31 16.81 35.17 -28.12
C PRO A 31 17.18 34.61 -26.73
N GLU A 32 17.35 33.30 -26.68
CA GLU A 32 17.59 32.55 -25.42
C GLU A 32 18.72 33.16 -24.58
N ASN A 33 19.76 33.69 -25.21
CA ASN A 33 20.88 34.33 -24.53
C ASN A 33 20.53 35.62 -23.78
N LYS A 34 19.36 36.22 -24.00
CA LYS A 34 18.88 37.40 -23.29
C LYS A 34 18.00 37.09 -22.08
N ASN A 35 17.61 35.84 -21.91
CA ASN A 35 16.84 35.42 -20.74
C ASN A 35 17.80 35.18 -19.56
N PRO A 36 17.63 35.85 -18.40
CA PRO A 36 18.53 35.71 -17.27
C PRO A 36 18.51 34.29 -16.70
N ILE A 37 17.39 33.60 -16.71
CA ILE A 37 17.23 32.23 -16.24
C ILE A 37 18.05 31.28 -17.13
N THR A 38 17.89 31.36 -18.44
CA THR A 38 18.63 30.54 -19.41
C THR A 38 20.14 30.77 -19.30
N ARG A 39 20.56 32.01 -19.07
CA ARG A 39 21.98 32.34 -18.89
C ARG A 39 22.59 31.69 -17.66
N ILE A 40 21.86 31.63 -16.55
CA ILE A 40 22.31 30.92 -15.33
C ILE A 40 22.50 29.44 -15.62
N PHE A 41 21.52 28.80 -16.26
CA PHE A 41 21.61 27.39 -16.61
C PHE A 41 22.76 27.10 -17.59
N ILE A 42 22.94 27.91 -18.63
CA ILE A 42 24.06 27.77 -19.56
C ILE A 42 25.39 27.90 -18.80
N LYS A 43 25.55 28.90 -17.92
CA LYS A 43 26.76 29.11 -17.16
C LYS A 43 27.15 27.94 -16.24
N ILE A 44 26.16 27.20 -15.74
CA ILE A 44 26.38 26.01 -14.91
C ILE A 44 26.63 24.78 -15.79
N TYR A 45 25.88 24.65 -16.88
CA TYR A 45 25.88 23.45 -17.72
C TYR A 45 27.09 23.38 -18.69
N GLU A 46 27.52 24.49 -19.21
CA GLU A 46 28.62 24.59 -20.17
C GLU A 46 29.94 24.00 -19.62
N PRO A 47 30.43 24.40 -18.41
CA PRO A 47 31.63 23.82 -17.86
C PRO A 47 31.47 22.33 -17.55
N LEU A 48 30.27 21.90 -17.14
CA LEU A 48 29.99 20.49 -16.89
C LEU A 48 30.10 19.65 -18.15
N ILE A 49 29.53 20.11 -19.26
CA ILE A 49 29.65 19.44 -20.56
C ILE A 49 31.09 19.36 -21.03
N HIS A 50 31.80 20.46 -20.94
CA HIS A 50 33.22 20.47 -21.33
C HIS A 50 34.05 19.48 -20.53
N TRP A 51 33.80 19.38 -19.23
CA TRP A 51 34.47 18.40 -18.38
C TRP A 51 34.11 16.97 -18.75
N VAL A 52 32.84 16.67 -18.96
CA VAL A 52 32.31 15.34 -19.38
C VAL A 52 32.90 14.92 -20.73
N LEU A 53 32.94 15.80 -21.71
CA LEU A 53 33.48 15.54 -23.03
C LEU A 53 35.03 15.36 -23.00
N LYS A 54 35.70 16.14 -22.19
CA LYS A 54 37.15 16.00 -21.98
C LYS A 54 37.50 14.68 -21.31
N HIS A 55 36.70 14.23 -20.34
CA HIS A 55 36.93 13.03 -19.55
C HIS A 55 35.95 11.90 -19.88
N ARG A 56 35.68 11.70 -21.17
CA ARG A 56 34.66 10.74 -21.67
C ARG A 56 34.80 9.32 -21.09
N LYS A 57 36.04 8.82 -20.93
CA LYS A 57 36.27 7.48 -20.34
C LYS A 57 35.87 7.39 -18.87
N ILE A 58 36.16 8.45 -18.11
CA ILE A 58 35.76 8.54 -16.68
C ILE A 58 34.25 8.62 -16.57
N THR A 59 33.62 9.44 -17.38
CA THR A 59 32.18 9.59 -17.41
C THR A 59 31.47 8.26 -17.73
N ILE A 60 31.96 7.53 -18.73
CA ILE A 60 31.44 6.20 -19.05
C ILE A 60 31.66 5.23 -17.89
N ALA A 61 32.86 5.23 -17.30
CA ALA A 61 33.14 4.35 -16.15
C ALA A 61 32.21 4.63 -14.96
N ILE A 62 31.97 5.90 -14.62
CA ILE A 62 31.03 6.28 -13.54
C ILE A 62 29.64 5.75 -13.84
N ASN A 63 29.13 5.91 -15.07
CA ASN A 63 27.80 5.43 -15.43
C ASN A 63 27.72 3.90 -15.40
N VAL A 64 28.74 3.19 -15.84
CA VAL A 64 28.81 1.71 -15.78
C VAL A 64 28.85 1.25 -14.32
N ILE A 65 29.66 1.89 -13.46
CA ILE A 65 29.72 1.57 -12.04
C ILE A 65 28.35 1.82 -11.37
N ALA A 66 27.71 2.96 -11.66
CA ALA A 66 26.38 3.26 -11.13
C ALA A 66 25.35 2.19 -11.56
N LEU A 67 25.41 1.76 -12.82
CA LEU A 67 24.55 0.68 -13.32
C LEU A 67 24.82 -0.65 -12.60
N LEU A 68 26.10 -1.00 -12.43
CA LEU A 68 26.49 -2.23 -11.72
C LEU A 68 26.06 -2.23 -10.25
N ILE A 69 26.04 -1.07 -9.57
CA ILE A 69 25.53 -0.93 -8.21
C ILE A 69 24.00 -1.05 -8.18
N THR A 70 23.32 -0.59 -9.22
CA THR A 70 21.86 -0.66 -9.29
C THR A 70 21.37 -2.11 -9.44
N VAL A 71 22.11 -2.98 -10.14
CA VAL A 71 21.71 -4.38 -10.35
C VAL A 71 21.47 -5.14 -9.03
N PRO A 72 22.42 -5.19 -8.08
CA PRO A 72 22.17 -5.87 -6.80
C PRO A 72 21.06 -5.21 -5.97
N MET A 73 20.89 -3.89 -6.06
CA MET A 73 19.77 -3.21 -5.40
C MET A 73 18.42 -3.71 -5.95
N VAL A 74 18.29 -3.82 -7.27
CA VAL A 74 17.06 -4.34 -7.91
C VAL A 74 16.84 -5.81 -7.57
N LEU A 75 17.90 -6.64 -7.58
CA LEU A 75 17.80 -8.07 -7.27
C LEU A 75 17.40 -8.33 -5.80
N ASN A 76 17.85 -7.47 -4.89
CA ASN A 76 17.52 -7.55 -3.47
C ASN A 76 16.21 -6.84 -3.10
N THR A 77 15.62 -6.10 -4.02
CA THR A 77 14.29 -5.51 -3.82
C THR A 77 13.25 -6.59 -4.06
N GLY A 78 12.57 -7.01 -3.00
CA GLY A 78 11.46 -7.94 -3.12
C GLY A 78 10.37 -7.36 -4.03
N SER A 79 9.67 -8.23 -4.75
CA SER A 79 8.48 -7.83 -5.50
C SER A 79 7.25 -8.19 -4.70
N GLU A 80 6.46 -7.21 -4.31
CA GLU A 80 5.16 -7.40 -3.69
C GLU A 80 4.08 -6.87 -4.65
N PHE A 81 3.04 -7.66 -4.83
CA PHE A 81 1.89 -7.24 -5.65
C PHE A 81 1.17 -6.05 -5.02
N MET A 82 1.12 -6.04 -3.69
CA MET A 82 0.61 -4.93 -2.89
C MET A 82 1.41 -4.83 -1.59
N PRO A 83 1.88 -3.63 -1.20
CA PRO A 83 2.54 -3.47 0.09
C PRO A 83 1.55 -3.84 1.20
N PRO A 84 2.00 -4.51 2.29
CA PRO A 84 1.15 -4.83 3.41
C PRO A 84 0.62 -3.53 4.03
N LEU A 85 -0.68 -3.32 3.87
CA LEU A 85 -1.38 -2.18 4.47
C LEU A 85 -1.52 -2.45 5.97
N ASP A 86 -0.83 -1.69 6.80
CA ASP A 86 -1.00 -1.74 8.25
C ASP A 86 -2.04 -0.69 8.67
N GLU A 87 -3.28 -1.12 8.82
CA GLU A 87 -4.41 -0.27 9.19
C GLU A 87 -4.52 -0.02 10.70
N GLY A 88 -3.58 -0.51 11.52
CA GLY A 88 -3.70 -0.46 12.97
C GLY A 88 -4.85 -1.29 13.53
N SER A 89 -5.49 -2.10 12.69
CA SER A 89 -6.61 -2.98 13.04
C SER A 89 -6.41 -4.39 12.51
N ILE A 90 -7.09 -5.35 13.14
CA ILE A 90 -7.16 -6.74 12.74
C ILE A 90 -8.63 -7.08 12.54
N LEU A 91 -8.96 -7.81 11.50
CA LEU A 91 -10.27 -8.39 11.28
C LEU A 91 -10.22 -9.87 11.63
N TYR A 92 -10.94 -10.25 12.66
CA TYR A 92 -11.10 -11.62 13.11
C TYR A 92 -12.45 -12.15 12.61
N MET A 93 -12.42 -13.22 11.83
CA MET A 93 -13.59 -13.79 11.16
C MET A 93 -13.73 -15.28 11.51
N PRO A 94 -14.12 -15.62 12.74
CA PRO A 94 -14.34 -17.01 13.09
C PRO A 94 -15.61 -17.55 12.45
N VAL A 95 -15.55 -18.83 12.06
CA VAL A 95 -16.68 -19.55 11.50
C VAL A 95 -17.10 -20.62 12.49
N THR A 96 -18.36 -20.60 12.90
CA THR A 96 -18.98 -21.62 13.75
C THR A 96 -19.55 -22.75 12.93
N LEU A 97 -19.98 -23.83 13.59
CA LEU A 97 -20.63 -24.96 12.91
C LEU A 97 -21.90 -24.50 12.18
N PRO A 98 -22.13 -24.98 10.96
CA PRO A 98 -23.37 -24.73 10.24
C PRO A 98 -24.61 -25.16 11.05
N GLY A 99 -25.61 -24.28 11.10
CA GLY A 99 -26.84 -24.55 11.85
C GLY A 99 -26.82 -24.11 13.32
N ALA A 100 -25.74 -23.46 13.79
CA ALA A 100 -25.72 -22.86 15.11
C ALA A 100 -26.82 -21.81 15.25
N SER A 101 -27.50 -21.78 16.41
CA SER A 101 -28.53 -20.78 16.68
C SER A 101 -27.94 -19.39 16.89
N ILE A 102 -28.71 -18.34 16.60
CA ILE A 102 -28.30 -16.96 16.84
C ILE A 102 -27.91 -16.72 18.31
N THR A 103 -28.58 -17.37 19.23
CA THR A 103 -28.31 -17.28 20.68
C THR A 103 -26.90 -17.82 20.99
N GLU A 104 -26.56 -18.98 20.42
CA GLU A 104 -25.23 -19.59 20.64
C GLU A 104 -24.12 -18.80 19.96
N VAL A 105 -24.33 -18.33 18.73
CA VAL A 105 -23.36 -17.47 18.02
C VAL A 105 -23.12 -16.17 18.79
N ASN A 106 -24.16 -15.58 19.35
CA ASN A 106 -24.06 -14.39 20.19
C ASN A 106 -23.30 -14.65 21.51
N ARG A 107 -23.50 -15.82 22.13
CA ARG A 107 -22.75 -16.24 23.30
C ARG A 107 -21.25 -16.36 23.00
N ILE A 108 -20.93 -17.02 21.89
CA ILE A 108 -19.55 -17.16 21.42
C ILE A 108 -18.93 -15.79 21.13
N LEU A 109 -19.66 -14.90 20.46
CA LEU A 109 -19.21 -13.54 20.18
C LEU A 109 -18.84 -12.79 21.46
N GLN A 110 -19.71 -12.83 22.46
CA GLN A 110 -19.44 -12.15 23.74
C GLN A 110 -18.26 -12.74 24.50
N GLU A 111 -18.09 -14.05 24.44
CA GLU A 111 -16.97 -14.73 25.08
C GLU A 111 -15.62 -14.38 24.42
N GLN A 112 -15.58 -14.44 23.09
CA GLN A 112 -14.37 -14.07 22.35
C GLN A 112 -14.00 -12.58 22.51
N ASP A 113 -14.97 -11.67 22.50
CA ASP A 113 -14.71 -10.25 22.70
C ASP A 113 -14.13 -9.94 24.07
N LYS A 114 -14.61 -10.66 25.11
CA LYS A 114 -14.01 -10.57 26.46
C LYS A 114 -12.56 -11.05 26.48
N ILE A 115 -12.28 -12.19 25.83
CA ILE A 115 -10.92 -12.73 25.73
C ILE A 115 -10.00 -11.76 24.97
N ILE A 116 -10.43 -11.25 23.82
CA ILE A 116 -9.65 -10.32 23.00
C ILE A 116 -9.31 -9.05 23.80
N LYS A 117 -10.26 -8.53 24.58
CA LYS A 117 -10.05 -7.32 25.39
C LYS A 117 -9.04 -7.51 26.54
N THR A 118 -8.66 -8.75 26.87
CA THR A 118 -7.59 -8.99 27.88
C THR A 118 -6.19 -8.72 27.36
N VAL A 119 -6.01 -8.53 26.05
CA VAL A 119 -4.71 -8.27 25.43
C VAL A 119 -4.36 -6.79 25.58
N PRO A 120 -3.20 -6.44 26.16
CA PRO A 120 -2.86 -5.05 26.49
C PRO A 120 -2.78 -4.11 25.28
N GLU A 121 -2.39 -4.64 24.14
CA GLU A 121 -2.25 -3.91 22.86
C GLU A 121 -3.60 -3.60 22.20
N VAL A 122 -4.69 -4.19 22.67
CA VAL A 122 -6.03 -3.97 22.13
C VAL A 122 -6.64 -2.71 22.73
N HIS A 123 -7.06 -1.79 21.89
CA HIS A 123 -7.77 -0.57 22.29
C HIS A 123 -9.29 -0.79 22.35
N HIS A 124 -9.87 -1.21 21.22
CA HIS A 124 -11.31 -1.49 21.11
C HIS A 124 -11.57 -2.80 20.37
N VAL A 125 -12.65 -3.45 20.74
CA VAL A 125 -13.17 -4.65 20.08
C VAL A 125 -14.63 -4.38 19.73
N LEU A 126 -15.00 -4.66 18.48
CA LEU A 126 -16.36 -4.56 18.00
C LEU A 126 -16.69 -5.79 17.16
N GLY A 127 -17.43 -6.70 17.73
CA GLY A 127 -17.94 -7.88 17.05
C GLY A 127 -19.36 -7.68 16.52
N LYS A 128 -19.64 -8.23 15.33
CA LYS A 128 -20.99 -8.34 14.78
C LYS A 128 -21.30 -9.80 14.42
N THR A 129 -22.54 -10.19 14.59
CA THR A 129 -23.08 -11.45 14.13
C THR A 129 -24.50 -11.24 13.63
N GLY A 130 -24.98 -12.11 12.77
CA GLY A 130 -26.27 -12.02 12.17
C GLY A 130 -26.20 -12.03 10.65
N ARG A 131 -27.35 -12.20 10.02
CA ARG A 131 -27.47 -12.16 8.57
C ARG A 131 -27.90 -10.75 8.14
N ALA A 132 -27.14 -10.12 7.27
CA ALA A 132 -27.56 -8.87 6.66
C ALA A 132 -28.63 -9.12 5.59
N GLU A 133 -29.66 -8.28 5.55
CA GLU A 133 -30.70 -8.33 4.52
C GLU A 133 -30.32 -7.54 3.26
N THR A 134 -29.04 -7.37 2.99
CA THR A 134 -28.52 -6.61 1.85
C THR A 134 -27.77 -7.51 0.88
N ALA A 135 -27.85 -7.21 -0.42
CA ALA A 135 -27.12 -7.92 -1.46
C ALA A 135 -25.58 -7.73 -1.36
N THR A 136 -25.11 -6.74 -0.62
CA THR A 136 -23.69 -6.38 -0.48
C THR A 136 -22.99 -7.13 0.64
N ASP A 137 -23.71 -7.78 1.55
CA ASP A 137 -23.14 -8.56 2.64
C ASP A 137 -23.91 -9.88 2.77
N ASN A 138 -23.36 -10.94 2.17
CA ASN A 138 -23.96 -12.28 2.17
C ASN A 138 -23.44 -13.16 3.32
N ALA A 139 -22.88 -12.58 4.37
CA ALA A 139 -22.33 -13.35 5.48
C ALA A 139 -23.40 -14.26 6.10
N PRO A 140 -23.14 -15.59 6.18
CA PRO A 140 -24.05 -16.50 6.86
C PRO A 140 -24.03 -16.27 8.36
N LEU A 141 -25.09 -16.69 9.06
CA LEU A 141 -25.20 -16.58 10.52
C LEU A 141 -24.03 -17.24 11.28
N SER A 142 -23.44 -18.27 10.69
CA SER A 142 -22.28 -18.99 11.26
C SER A 142 -20.97 -18.21 11.21
N MET A 143 -20.90 -17.10 10.50
CA MET A 143 -19.71 -16.27 10.34
C MET A 143 -19.83 -15.04 11.26
N ILE A 144 -18.92 -14.98 12.22
CA ILE A 144 -18.79 -13.81 13.10
C ILE A 144 -17.73 -12.88 12.49
N GLU A 145 -17.90 -11.60 12.63
CA GLU A 145 -16.97 -10.61 12.14
C GLU A 145 -16.62 -9.63 13.27
N THR A 146 -15.37 -9.64 13.71
CA THR A 146 -14.91 -8.81 14.83
C THR A 146 -13.75 -7.93 14.38
N ILE A 147 -13.93 -6.63 14.50
CA ILE A 147 -12.88 -5.64 14.26
C ILE A 147 -12.15 -5.38 15.59
N ILE A 148 -10.86 -5.60 15.58
CA ILE A 148 -9.97 -5.37 16.71
C ILE A 148 -9.10 -4.16 16.37
N VAL A 149 -9.31 -3.06 17.06
CA VAL A 149 -8.51 -1.85 16.92
C VAL A 149 -7.34 -1.93 17.91
N LEU A 150 -6.13 -1.84 17.41
CA LEU A 150 -4.92 -1.87 18.22
C LEU A 150 -4.56 -0.45 18.70
N LYS A 151 -3.86 -0.37 19.82
CA LYS A 151 -3.26 0.86 20.31
C LYS A 151 -2.13 1.34 19.38
N PRO A 152 -1.68 2.59 19.48
CA PRO A 152 -0.46 3.06 18.82
C PRO A 152 0.75 2.17 19.18
N LYS A 153 1.67 1.98 18.21
CA LYS A 153 2.82 1.06 18.37
C LYS A 153 3.76 1.41 19.51
N ASP A 154 3.80 2.66 19.90
CA ASP A 154 4.57 3.17 21.05
C ASP A 154 4.03 2.74 22.40
N GLU A 155 2.75 2.34 22.47
CA GLU A 155 2.12 1.79 23.67
C GLU A 155 2.18 0.24 23.74
N TRP A 156 2.79 -0.41 22.75
CA TRP A 156 2.91 -1.86 22.75
C TRP A 156 4.06 -2.32 23.66
N ARG A 157 3.99 -3.56 24.13
CA ARG A 157 5.09 -4.18 24.85
C ARG A 157 6.34 -4.25 23.98
N PRO A 158 7.55 -4.00 24.53
CA PRO A 158 8.79 -4.01 23.76
C PRO A 158 9.00 -5.34 23.01
N GLY A 159 9.30 -5.23 21.70
CA GLY A 159 9.59 -6.39 20.85
C GLY A 159 8.38 -7.17 20.34
N VAL A 160 7.15 -6.78 20.67
CA VAL A 160 5.93 -7.44 20.19
C VAL A 160 5.59 -6.94 18.79
N THR A 161 5.38 -7.85 17.86
CA THR A 161 4.90 -7.57 16.52
C THR A 161 3.40 -7.82 16.39
N LYS A 162 2.78 -7.31 15.34
CA LYS A 162 1.36 -7.59 15.03
C LYS A 162 1.10 -9.10 14.86
N GLN A 163 2.07 -9.82 14.30
CA GLN A 163 2.00 -11.27 14.12
C GLN A 163 2.00 -12.00 15.45
N ASP A 164 2.79 -11.54 16.43
CA ASP A 164 2.80 -12.11 17.79
C ASP A 164 1.47 -11.89 18.51
N ILE A 165 0.84 -10.72 18.31
CA ILE A 165 -0.49 -10.43 18.84
C ILE A 165 -1.53 -11.40 18.23
N VAL A 166 -1.51 -11.59 16.92
CA VAL A 166 -2.42 -12.52 16.23
C VAL A 166 -2.18 -13.95 16.71
N ALA A 167 -0.94 -14.41 16.78
CA ALA A 167 -0.61 -15.76 17.26
C ALA A 167 -1.05 -15.96 18.73
N GLY A 168 -0.84 -14.96 19.58
CA GLY A 168 -1.28 -15.00 20.97
C GLY A 168 -2.81 -15.02 21.12
N LEU A 169 -3.52 -14.28 20.30
CA LEU A 169 -4.99 -14.30 20.24
C LEU A 169 -5.50 -15.63 19.69
N ASP A 170 -4.89 -16.16 18.64
CA ASP A 170 -5.28 -17.43 18.06
C ASP A 170 -5.19 -18.57 19.06
N HIS A 171 -4.12 -18.60 19.85
CA HIS A 171 -3.96 -19.58 20.92
C HIS A 171 -5.02 -19.42 22.04
N LYS A 172 -5.40 -18.18 22.40
CA LYS A 172 -6.41 -17.93 23.45
C LYS A 172 -7.85 -18.19 22.98
N LEU A 173 -8.11 -18.09 21.68
CA LEU A 173 -9.42 -18.20 21.08
C LEU A 173 -9.69 -19.61 20.49
N GLN A 174 -9.07 -20.63 21.05
CA GLN A 174 -9.34 -22.02 20.71
C GLN A 174 -10.68 -22.48 21.33
N ILE A 175 -11.79 -22.04 20.72
CA ILE A 175 -13.14 -22.38 21.14
C ILE A 175 -13.60 -23.64 20.38
N PRO A 176 -14.06 -24.70 21.07
CA PRO A 176 -14.55 -25.90 20.40
C PRO A 176 -15.67 -25.61 19.39
N GLY A 177 -15.54 -26.12 18.17
CA GLY A 177 -16.52 -25.91 17.11
C GLY A 177 -16.40 -24.57 16.37
N VAL A 178 -15.34 -23.80 16.62
CA VAL A 178 -15.04 -22.53 15.95
C VAL A 178 -13.73 -22.66 15.21
N THR A 179 -13.71 -22.25 13.95
CA THR A 179 -12.49 -22.16 13.14
C THR A 179 -12.09 -20.69 13.03
N ASN A 180 -10.86 -20.37 13.47
CA ASN A 180 -10.35 -19.00 13.45
C ASN A 180 -9.96 -18.56 12.03
N GLY A 181 -10.29 -17.33 11.68
CA GLY A 181 -9.85 -16.65 10.46
C GLY A 181 -9.31 -15.26 10.78
N TRP A 182 -8.12 -14.94 10.31
CA TRP A 182 -7.45 -13.66 10.57
C TRP A 182 -7.17 -12.95 9.25
N THR A 183 -7.55 -11.68 9.16
CA THR A 183 -7.30 -10.84 8.01
C THR A 183 -7.23 -9.36 8.42
N GLN A 184 -7.21 -8.49 7.46
CA GLN A 184 -7.33 -7.04 7.68
C GLN A 184 -8.56 -6.51 6.95
N PRO A 185 -9.24 -5.46 7.43
CA PRO A 185 -10.50 -4.98 6.87
C PRO A 185 -10.42 -4.64 5.37
N ILE A 186 -9.40 -3.88 4.95
CA ILE A 186 -9.22 -3.52 3.53
C ILE A 186 -8.78 -4.72 2.70
N LEU A 187 -7.86 -5.53 3.22
CA LEU A 187 -7.37 -6.72 2.52
C LEU A 187 -8.53 -7.71 2.23
N ASN A 188 -9.42 -7.89 3.19
CA ASN A 188 -10.61 -8.72 3.00
C ASN A 188 -11.51 -8.21 1.87
N ARG A 189 -11.73 -6.89 1.80
CA ARG A 189 -12.52 -6.28 0.71
C ARG A 189 -11.84 -6.40 -0.65
N ILE A 190 -10.53 -6.27 -0.71
CA ILE A 190 -9.76 -6.42 -1.97
C ILE A 190 -9.82 -7.85 -2.49
N ASN A 191 -9.77 -8.84 -1.59
CA ASN A 191 -9.86 -10.26 -1.97
C ASN A 191 -11.27 -10.68 -2.42
N MET A 192 -12.29 -9.86 -2.14
CA MET A 192 -13.68 -10.08 -2.56
C MET A 192 -14.02 -9.43 -3.91
N LEU A 193 -13.13 -8.58 -4.46
CA LEU A 193 -13.27 -7.91 -5.77
C LEU A 193 -12.60 -8.70 -6.89
#